data_931ef76b52ea82691992b22379429a76
#
_entry.id   931ef76b52ea82691992b22379429a76
#
_cell.length_a   1.000
_cell.length_b   1.000
_cell.length_c   1.000
_cell.angle_alpha   90.00
_cell.angle_beta   90.00
_cell.angle_gamma   90.00
#
_symmetry.space_group_name_H-M   'P 1'
#
loop_
_entity.id
_entity.type
_entity.pdbx_description
1 polymer ?
#
loop_
_entity_poly.entity_id
_entity_poly.type
_entity_poly.pdbx_seq_one_letter_code
_entity_poly.pdbx_strand_id
1 'polypeptide(L)'
;MLDPAALLRASLDAGKGLLGLAPDTAAPESGASLRLPRLSSVPIRSIGPSHRERIAQHLLALEEHDRYLRFGYPANDSQIRRYGDGLNFERDEIFGIHNRKLELLAMAHLAFSVDPQLNSCAEFGVSVSRKARGRGYGSRLFERAAMHAWIAHLARLAAT
;
A
#
# COMPACT_ATOMS: atom_id res chain seq x y z
N MET A 1 1.42 -23.56 -1.69
CA MET A 1 0.08 -23.01 -1.89
C MET A 1 -0.22 -22.23 -0.63
N LEU A 2 -0.10 -20.90 -0.67
CA LEU A 2 -0.22 -20.04 0.52
C LEU A 2 -1.70 -19.68 0.69
N ASP A 3 -2.20 -19.84 1.91
CA ASP A 3 -3.58 -19.51 2.28
C ASP A 3 -3.76 -17.98 2.25
N PRO A 4 -4.58 -17.44 1.35
CA PRO A 4 -4.81 -15.99 1.26
C PRO A 4 -5.47 -15.39 2.52
N ALA A 5 -6.13 -16.23 3.35
CA ALA A 5 -6.74 -15.79 4.60
C ALA A 5 -5.71 -15.46 5.69
N ALA A 6 -4.51 -16.02 5.62
CA ALA A 6 -3.44 -15.74 6.58
C ALA A 6 -2.82 -14.34 6.37
N LEU A 7 -2.74 -13.89 5.12
CA LEU A 7 -2.21 -12.56 4.76
C LEU A 7 -3.15 -11.42 5.18
N LEU A 8 -4.46 -11.65 5.10
CA LEU A 8 -5.45 -10.67 5.54
C LEU A 8 -5.45 -10.47 7.06
N ARG A 9 -5.21 -11.55 7.83
CA ARG A 9 -5.17 -11.49 9.31
C ARG A 9 -3.95 -10.73 9.83
N ALA A 10 -2.79 -10.88 9.21
CA ALA A 10 -1.58 -10.14 9.59
C ALA A 10 -1.71 -8.64 9.32
N SER A 11 -2.48 -8.24 8.30
CA SER A 11 -2.74 -6.83 7.97
C SER A 11 -3.74 -6.17 8.93
N LEU A 12 -4.71 -6.94 9.47
CA LEU A 12 -5.72 -6.45 10.41
C LEU A 12 -5.18 -6.27 11.84
N ASP A 13 -4.22 -7.09 12.26
CA ASP A 13 -3.62 -6.95 13.60
C ASP A 13 -2.70 -5.73 13.71
N ALA A 14 -2.09 -5.30 12.63
CA ALA A 14 -1.32 -4.05 12.60
C ALA A 14 -2.20 -2.79 12.73
N GLY A 15 -3.50 -2.89 12.45
CA GLY A 15 -4.47 -1.79 12.55
C GLY A 15 -5.13 -1.63 13.93
N LYS A 16 -5.11 -2.66 14.77
CA LYS A 16 -5.80 -2.64 16.08
C LYS A 16 -5.12 -1.81 17.17
N GLY A 17 -3.88 -1.40 16.96
CA GLY A 17 -3.14 -0.54 17.88
C GLY A 17 -3.52 0.95 17.84
N LEU A 18 -4.42 1.39 16.94
CA LEU A 18 -4.69 2.82 16.70
C LEU A 18 -6.05 3.32 17.18
N LEU A 19 -6.87 2.51 17.85
CA LEU A 19 -8.21 2.87 18.32
C LEU A 19 -8.32 2.88 19.86
N GLY A 20 -7.46 3.62 20.50
CA GLY A 20 -7.52 3.85 21.94
C GLY A 20 -7.43 5.33 22.30
N LEU A 21 -8.42 6.15 21.91
CA LEU A 21 -8.59 7.52 22.39
C LEU A 21 -10.02 7.68 22.90
N ALA A 22 -10.13 7.69 24.24
CA ALA A 22 -11.31 8.13 24.96
C ALA A 22 -11.50 9.66 24.78
N PRO A 23 -12.74 10.18 24.75
CA PRO A 23 -12.98 11.61 24.63
C PRO A 23 -12.79 12.30 25.97
N ASP A 24 -11.77 13.12 26.07
CA ASP A 24 -11.64 14.06 27.19
C ASP A 24 -12.22 15.41 26.73
N THR A 25 -13.33 15.76 27.37
CA THR A 25 -14.06 17.01 27.20
C THR A 25 -13.39 18.12 27.98
N ALA A 26 -12.56 18.92 27.33
CA ALA A 26 -12.17 20.24 27.84
C ALA A 26 -12.10 21.20 26.64
N ALA A 27 -13.01 22.13 26.56
CA ALA A 27 -12.95 23.25 25.64
C ALA A 27 -11.85 24.22 26.07
N PRO A 28 -10.93 24.62 25.21
CA PRO A 28 -10.11 25.80 25.43
C PRO A 28 -10.61 26.96 24.58
N GLU A 29 -10.80 28.06 25.25
CA GLU A 29 -11.00 29.38 24.67
C GLU A 29 -9.79 29.85 23.85
N SER A 30 -10.11 30.73 22.89
CA SER A 30 -9.23 31.75 22.30
C SER A 30 -8.21 31.36 21.22
N GLY A 31 -8.58 31.69 19.98
CA GLY A 31 -7.68 32.44 19.07
C GLY A 31 -6.43 31.78 18.50
N ALA A 32 -6.25 30.48 18.55
CA ALA A 32 -5.18 29.83 17.84
C ALA A 32 -5.62 29.53 16.39
N SER A 33 -5.13 30.33 15.45
CA SER A 33 -5.18 30.03 14.02
C SER A 33 -4.64 28.62 13.83
N LEU A 34 -5.54 27.66 13.55
CA LEU A 34 -5.19 26.30 13.15
C LEU A 34 -4.37 26.41 11.85
N ARG A 35 -3.06 26.52 11.98
CA ARG A 35 -2.15 26.24 10.88
C ARG A 35 -2.28 24.76 10.61
N LEU A 36 -3.23 24.41 9.73
CA LEU A 36 -3.26 23.10 9.11
C LEU A 36 -1.83 22.82 8.61
N PRO A 37 -1.19 21.73 9.04
CA PRO A 37 0.10 21.37 8.49
C PRO A 37 -0.10 21.34 6.96
N ARG A 38 0.71 22.10 6.24
CA ARG A 38 0.81 21.97 4.78
C ARG A 38 1.31 20.56 4.56
N LEU A 39 0.38 19.63 4.38
CA LEU A 39 0.68 18.32 3.84
C LEU A 39 1.31 18.61 2.49
N SER A 40 2.63 18.59 2.43
CA SER A 40 3.33 18.59 1.15
C SER A 40 2.85 17.33 0.44
N SER A 41 1.86 17.51 -0.40
CA SER A 41 1.17 16.44 -1.10
C SER A 41 2.14 15.84 -2.12
N VAL A 42 3.01 14.95 -1.64
CA VAL A 42 3.82 14.15 -2.55
C VAL A 42 2.86 13.33 -3.40
N PRO A 43 2.88 13.46 -4.74
CA PRO A 43 1.90 12.82 -5.58
C PRO A 43 2.05 11.29 -5.54
N ILE A 44 0.91 10.61 -5.47
CA ILE A 44 0.82 9.16 -5.71
C ILE A 44 0.59 8.98 -7.20
N ARG A 45 1.39 8.11 -7.82
CA ARG A 45 1.31 7.82 -9.26
C ARG A 45 1.06 6.33 -9.47
N SER A 46 0.25 5.99 -10.48
CA SER A 46 0.23 4.62 -11.01
C SER A 46 1.58 4.32 -11.66
N ILE A 47 2.05 3.11 -11.44
CA ILE A 47 3.36 2.63 -11.92
C ILE A 47 3.12 1.54 -12.95
N GLY A 48 3.62 1.75 -14.16
CA GLY A 48 3.50 0.79 -15.26
C GLY A 48 4.74 -0.09 -15.45
N PRO A 49 4.75 -0.94 -16.50
CA PRO A 49 5.79 -1.95 -16.76
C PRO A 49 7.21 -1.37 -16.86
N SER A 50 7.37 -0.16 -17.35
CA SER A 50 8.66 0.53 -17.47
C SER A 50 9.36 0.78 -16.12
N HIS A 51 8.64 0.63 -15.02
CA HIS A 51 9.17 0.83 -13.66
C HIS A 51 9.51 -0.48 -12.94
N ARG A 52 9.38 -1.63 -13.60
CA ARG A 52 9.58 -2.97 -13.00
C ARG A 52 10.90 -3.06 -12.22
N GLU A 53 11.98 -2.61 -12.82
CA GLU A 53 13.30 -2.63 -12.18
C GLU A 53 13.35 -1.74 -10.91
N ARG A 54 12.70 -0.57 -10.93
CA ARG A 54 12.62 0.29 -9.73
C ARG A 54 11.79 -0.32 -8.61
N ILE A 55 10.74 -1.08 -8.97
CA ILE A 55 9.95 -1.86 -8.00
C ILE A 55 10.85 -2.92 -7.36
N ALA A 56 11.58 -3.70 -8.19
CA ALA A 56 12.49 -4.71 -7.69
C ALA A 56 13.57 -4.12 -6.75
N GLN A 57 14.21 -3.02 -7.16
CA GLN A 57 15.20 -2.31 -6.33
C GLN A 57 14.62 -1.82 -5.00
N HIS A 58 13.40 -1.28 -5.00
CA HIS A 58 12.73 -0.84 -3.78
C HIS A 58 12.50 -2.02 -2.82
N LEU A 59 12.00 -3.15 -3.34
CA LEU A 59 11.70 -4.33 -2.53
C LEU A 59 12.98 -5.03 -2.03
N LEU A 60 14.02 -5.07 -2.85
CA LEU A 60 15.34 -5.61 -2.47
C LEU A 60 16.02 -4.78 -1.37
N ALA A 61 15.75 -3.47 -1.32
CA ALA A 61 16.27 -2.58 -0.28
C ALA A 61 15.52 -2.67 1.06
N LEU A 62 14.47 -3.49 1.16
CA LEU A 62 13.77 -3.74 2.41
C LEU A 62 14.63 -4.61 3.33
N GLU A 63 14.61 -4.29 4.63
CA GLU A 63 15.21 -5.11 5.68
C GLU A 63 14.43 -6.44 5.83
N GLU A 64 15.04 -7.45 6.43
CA GLU A 64 14.46 -8.79 6.58
C GLU A 64 13.07 -8.76 7.24
N HIS A 65 12.94 -8.00 8.33
CA HIS A 65 11.66 -7.81 9.02
C HIS A 65 10.59 -7.18 8.12
N ASP A 66 10.95 -6.19 7.31
CA ASP A 66 10.03 -5.53 6.38
C ASP A 66 9.63 -6.45 5.22
N ARG A 67 10.55 -7.30 4.77
CA ARG A 67 10.24 -8.35 3.79
C ARG A 67 9.23 -9.34 4.36
N TYR A 68 9.42 -9.76 5.62
CA TYR A 68 8.46 -10.62 6.30
C TYR A 68 7.07 -9.97 6.39
N LEU A 69 6.99 -8.72 6.80
CA LEU A 69 5.71 -8.00 6.88
C LEU A 69 5.04 -7.82 5.50
N ARG A 70 5.85 -7.66 4.45
CA ARG A 70 5.34 -7.43 3.09
C ARG A 70 4.90 -8.72 2.39
N PHE A 71 5.60 -9.82 2.62
CA PHE A 71 5.40 -11.08 1.89
C PHE A 71 4.79 -12.19 2.75
N GLY A 72 4.70 -12.02 4.07
CA GLY A 72 4.27 -13.06 5.01
C GLY A 72 5.33 -14.14 5.30
N TYR A 73 6.52 -14.00 4.73
CA TYR A 73 7.67 -14.87 4.93
C TYR A 73 8.99 -14.12 4.67
N PRO A 74 10.15 -14.62 5.17
CA PRO A 74 11.44 -13.97 4.98
C PRO A 74 11.93 -14.15 3.53
N ALA A 75 11.37 -13.33 2.63
CA ALA A 75 11.66 -13.41 1.20
C ALA A 75 13.14 -13.10 0.89
N ASN A 76 13.82 -14.00 0.19
CA ASN A 76 15.17 -13.78 -0.30
C ASN A 76 15.15 -12.99 -1.62
N ASP A 77 16.33 -12.55 -2.07
CA ASP A 77 16.46 -11.70 -3.25
C ASP A 77 15.92 -12.36 -4.52
N SER A 78 16.10 -13.68 -4.69
CA SER A 78 15.61 -14.39 -5.87
C SER A 78 14.09 -14.46 -5.90
N GLN A 79 13.46 -14.60 -4.73
CA GLN A 79 12.00 -14.60 -4.59
C GLN A 79 11.41 -13.20 -4.86
N ILE A 80 12.09 -12.15 -4.38
CA ILE A 80 11.69 -10.77 -4.65
C ILE A 80 11.80 -10.45 -6.14
N ARG A 81 12.87 -10.87 -6.82
CA ARG A 81 13.02 -10.69 -8.27
C ARG A 81 11.92 -11.42 -9.02
N ARG A 82 11.66 -12.68 -8.68
CA ARG A 82 10.57 -13.47 -9.28
C ARG A 82 9.21 -12.81 -9.08
N TYR A 83 8.96 -12.26 -7.89
CA TYR A 83 7.74 -11.48 -7.63
C TYR A 83 7.66 -10.27 -8.58
N GLY A 84 8.73 -9.49 -8.71
CA GLY A 84 8.81 -8.36 -9.62
C GLY A 84 8.55 -8.75 -11.08
N ASP A 85 9.12 -9.87 -11.53
CA ASP A 85 8.93 -10.39 -12.89
C ASP A 85 7.50 -10.87 -13.14
N GLY A 86 6.83 -11.40 -12.11
CA GLY A 86 5.47 -11.91 -12.15
C GLY A 86 4.36 -10.84 -12.05
N LEU A 87 4.70 -9.56 -11.87
CA LEU A 87 3.70 -8.49 -11.79
C LEU A 87 2.90 -8.37 -13.10
N ASN A 88 1.59 -8.39 -12.98
CA ASN A 88 0.67 -8.26 -14.11
C ASN A 88 0.07 -6.85 -14.13
N PHE A 89 0.66 -5.95 -14.91
CA PHE A 89 0.23 -4.54 -15.00
C PHE A 89 -1.07 -4.33 -15.81
N GLU A 90 -1.60 -5.35 -16.46
CA GLU A 90 -2.89 -5.27 -17.15
C GLU A 90 -4.06 -5.54 -16.20
N ARG A 91 -3.84 -6.42 -15.23
CA ARG A 91 -4.85 -6.81 -14.25
C ARG A 91 -4.74 -6.03 -12.95
N ASP A 92 -3.51 -5.82 -12.49
CA ASP A 92 -3.21 -5.30 -11.17
C ASP A 92 -2.90 -3.80 -11.22
N GLU A 93 -3.17 -3.09 -10.11
CA GLU A 93 -2.77 -1.71 -9.98
C GLU A 93 -1.60 -1.57 -9.02
N ILE A 94 -0.60 -0.81 -9.45
CA ILE A 94 0.57 -0.51 -8.63
C ILE A 94 0.68 0.99 -8.48
N PHE A 95 0.72 1.45 -7.23
CA PHE A 95 0.87 2.85 -6.87
C PHE A 95 2.22 3.10 -6.24
N GLY A 96 2.81 4.26 -6.54
CA GLY A 96 4.09 4.63 -5.99
C GLY A 96 4.20 6.10 -5.60
N ILE A 97 5.03 6.35 -4.62
CA ILE A 97 5.47 7.67 -4.18
C ILE A 97 6.97 7.77 -4.43
N HIS A 98 7.36 8.77 -5.22
CA HIS A 98 8.75 9.01 -5.60
C HIS A 98 9.28 10.29 -4.95
N ASN A 99 10.57 10.36 -4.72
CA ASN A 99 11.25 11.61 -4.39
C ASN A 99 11.57 12.43 -5.65
N ARG A 100 12.22 13.59 -5.47
CA ARG A 100 12.64 14.45 -6.59
C ARG A 100 13.69 13.80 -7.50
N LYS A 101 14.40 12.78 -7.02
CA LYS A 101 15.37 12.00 -7.79
C LYS A 101 14.73 10.78 -8.48
N LEU A 102 13.40 10.68 -8.46
CA LEU A 102 12.63 9.57 -8.99
C LEU A 102 12.92 8.20 -8.32
N GLU A 103 13.49 8.21 -7.11
CA GLU A 103 13.61 6.99 -6.31
C GLU A 103 12.25 6.65 -5.70
N LEU A 104 11.87 5.38 -5.73
CA LEU A 104 10.63 4.89 -5.17
C LEU A 104 10.76 4.82 -3.63
N LEU A 105 10.02 5.68 -2.94
CA LEU A 105 10.02 5.77 -1.48
C LEU A 105 9.02 4.84 -0.81
N ALA A 106 7.89 4.64 -1.47
CA ALA A 106 6.83 3.77 -1.01
C ALA A 106 6.04 3.26 -2.21
N MET A 107 5.53 2.04 -2.10
CA MET A 107 4.67 1.47 -3.12
C MET A 107 3.55 0.63 -2.51
N ALA A 108 2.46 0.51 -3.25
CA ALA A 108 1.38 -0.44 -2.99
C ALA A 108 1.09 -1.24 -4.26
N HIS A 109 0.77 -2.51 -4.08
CA HIS A 109 0.28 -3.40 -5.13
C HIS A 109 -1.12 -3.85 -4.75
N LEU A 110 -2.07 -3.61 -5.62
CA LEU A 110 -3.44 -4.08 -5.55
C LEU A 110 -3.62 -5.16 -6.61
N ALA A 111 -3.57 -6.42 -6.19
CA ALA A 111 -3.69 -7.58 -7.06
C ALA A 111 -5.12 -8.10 -7.06
N PHE A 112 -5.79 -8.07 -8.21
CA PHE A 112 -7.14 -8.58 -8.34
C PHE A 112 -7.15 -10.10 -8.51
N SER A 113 -8.11 -10.76 -7.83
CA SER A 113 -8.27 -12.21 -7.97
C SER A 113 -8.62 -12.60 -9.40
N VAL A 114 -8.05 -13.72 -9.84
CA VAL A 114 -8.40 -14.39 -11.11
C VAL A 114 -9.50 -15.43 -10.93
N ASP A 115 -9.82 -15.78 -9.68
CA ASP A 115 -10.87 -16.75 -9.37
C ASP A 115 -12.24 -16.11 -9.59
N PRO A 116 -13.11 -16.68 -10.44
CA PRO A 116 -14.46 -16.16 -10.66
C PRO A 116 -15.32 -16.09 -9.39
N GLN A 117 -15.07 -16.97 -8.40
CA GLN A 117 -15.77 -16.96 -7.12
C GLN A 117 -15.28 -15.83 -6.20
N LEU A 118 -14.08 -15.31 -6.44
CA LEU A 118 -13.45 -14.23 -5.67
C LEU A 118 -13.31 -12.94 -6.51
N ASN A 119 -14.14 -12.77 -7.53
CA ASN A 119 -14.08 -11.65 -8.48
C ASN A 119 -14.14 -10.25 -7.85
N SER A 120 -14.69 -10.14 -6.62
CA SER A 120 -14.74 -8.90 -5.85
C SER A 120 -13.56 -8.74 -4.88
N CYS A 121 -12.65 -9.72 -4.81
CA CYS A 121 -11.53 -9.70 -3.88
C CYS A 121 -10.26 -9.16 -4.57
N ALA A 122 -9.53 -8.35 -3.82
CA ALA A 122 -8.21 -7.90 -4.21
C ALA A 122 -7.26 -8.02 -3.01
N GLU A 123 -6.03 -8.45 -3.27
CA GLU A 123 -4.96 -8.47 -2.28
C GLU A 123 -4.24 -7.12 -2.30
N PHE A 124 -4.01 -6.56 -1.12
CA PHE A 124 -3.27 -5.30 -0.96
C PHE A 124 -1.95 -5.54 -0.26
N GLY A 125 -0.86 -5.19 -0.93
CA GLY A 125 0.47 -5.20 -0.35
C GLY A 125 1.10 -3.82 -0.39
N VAL A 126 1.68 -3.36 0.72
CA VAL A 126 2.33 -2.04 0.82
C VAL A 126 3.73 -2.16 1.40
N SER A 127 4.64 -1.32 0.94
CA SER A 127 5.97 -1.18 1.51
C SER A 127 6.42 0.28 1.51
N VAL A 128 7.11 0.69 2.57
CA VAL A 128 7.65 2.04 2.73
C VAL A 128 9.12 1.94 3.11
N SER A 129 10.01 2.55 2.33
CA SER A 129 11.43 2.57 2.64
C SER A 129 11.68 3.20 4.02
N ARG A 130 12.66 2.68 4.77
CA ARG A 130 12.96 3.13 6.14
C ARG A 130 13.12 4.66 6.25
N LYS A 131 13.83 5.28 5.31
CA LYS A 131 14.07 6.73 5.23
C LYS A 131 12.79 7.57 5.01
N ALA A 132 11.70 6.93 4.64
CA ALA A 132 10.44 7.60 4.28
C ALA A 132 9.28 7.31 5.26
N ARG A 133 9.52 6.54 6.32
CA ARG A 133 8.53 6.21 7.34
C ARG A 133 8.13 7.42 8.17
N GLY A 134 7.00 7.31 8.87
CA GLY A 134 6.46 8.37 9.72
C GLY A 134 5.86 9.55 8.96
N ARG A 135 5.72 9.46 7.63
CA ARG A 135 5.17 10.51 6.75
C ARG A 135 3.76 10.23 6.26
N GLY A 136 3.12 9.17 6.76
CA GLY A 136 1.76 8.77 6.36
C GLY A 136 1.66 8.18 4.94
N TYR A 137 2.78 7.77 4.32
CA TYR A 137 2.76 7.26 2.95
C TYR A 137 1.99 5.95 2.82
N GLY A 138 2.10 5.06 3.81
CA GLY A 138 1.35 3.80 3.82
C GLY A 138 -0.15 4.03 3.84
N SER A 139 -0.66 4.89 4.74
CA SER A 139 -2.09 5.23 4.84
C SER A 139 -2.61 5.85 3.54
N ARG A 140 -1.87 6.78 2.96
CA ARG A 140 -2.25 7.42 1.70
C ARG A 140 -2.29 6.45 0.52
N LEU A 141 -1.35 5.50 0.46
CA LEU A 141 -1.35 4.44 -0.55
C LEU A 141 -2.54 3.49 -0.35
N PHE A 142 -2.87 3.17 0.91
CA PHE A 142 -4.05 2.37 1.23
C PHE A 142 -5.35 3.06 0.79
N GLU A 143 -5.53 4.33 1.14
CA GLU A 143 -6.71 5.13 0.71
C GLU A 143 -6.85 5.15 -0.81
N ARG A 144 -5.73 5.35 -1.52
CA ARG A 144 -5.72 5.36 -2.98
C ARG A 144 -6.10 4.01 -3.57
N ALA A 145 -5.56 2.91 -3.03
CA ALA A 145 -5.86 1.56 -3.48
C ALA A 145 -7.31 1.18 -3.17
N ALA A 146 -7.81 1.50 -1.98
CA ALA A 146 -9.19 1.25 -1.59
C ALA A 146 -10.19 1.98 -2.51
N MET A 147 -9.93 3.25 -2.82
CA MET A 147 -10.75 4.01 -3.76
C MET A 147 -10.73 3.38 -5.16
N HIS A 148 -9.57 2.96 -5.64
CA HIS A 148 -9.45 2.29 -6.94
C HIS A 148 -10.23 0.97 -6.97
N ALA A 149 -10.09 0.14 -5.94
CA ALA A 149 -10.81 -1.12 -5.82
C ALA A 149 -12.34 -0.92 -5.81
N TRP A 150 -12.80 0.11 -5.10
CA TRP A 150 -14.22 0.48 -5.06
C TRP A 150 -14.75 0.89 -6.43
N ILE A 151 -14.05 1.77 -7.15
CA ILE A 151 -14.41 2.21 -8.50
C ILE A 151 -14.44 1.02 -9.47
N ALA A 152 -13.43 0.15 -9.42
CA ALA A 152 -13.36 -1.05 -10.25
C ALA A 152 -14.51 -2.03 -9.96
N HIS A 153 -14.92 -2.14 -8.70
CA HIS A 153 -16.08 -2.95 -8.30
C HIS A 153 -17.37 -2.38 -8.87
N LEU A 154 -17.63 -1.07 -8.72
CA LEU A 154 -18.81 -0.41 -9.27
C LEU A 154 -18.87 -0.51 -10.80
N ALA A 155 -17.76 -0.34 -11.49
CA ALA A 155 -17.72 -0.46 -12.95
C ALA A 155 -18.10 -1.87 -13.43
N ARG A 156 -17.72 -2.92 -12.68
CA ARG A 156 -18.12 -4.31 -12.99
C ARG A 156 -19.61 -4.53 -12.78
N LEU A 157 -20.18 -3.99 -11.69
CA LEU A 157 -21.62 -4.10 -11.43
C LEU A 157 -22.47 -3.39 -12.51
N ALA A 158 -21.98 -2.29 -13.05
CA ALA A 158 -22.68 -1.55 -14.11
C ALA A 158 -22.61 -2.23 -15.50
N ALA A 159 -21.69 -3.20 -15.67
CA ALA A 159 -21.50 -3.92 -16.93
C ALA A 159 -22.29 -5.26 -17.00
N THR A 160 -22.97 -5.63 -15.91
CA THR A 160 -23.82 -6.83 -15.80
C THR A 160 -25.28 -6.48 -16.00
#